data_75150c9bd4f550bb7d5f10623d077f3e
#
_entry.id   75150c9bd4f550bb7d5f10623d077f3e
#
_cell.length_a   1.000
_cell.length_b   1.000
_cell.length_c   1.000
_cell.angle_alpha   90.00
_cell.angle_beta   90.00
_cell.angle_gamma   90.00
#
_symmetry.space_group_name_H-M   'P 1'
#
loop_
_entity.id
_entity.type
_entity.pdbx_description
1 polymer ?
#
loop_
_entity_poly.entity_id
_entity_poly.type
_entity_poly.pdbx_seq_one_letter_code
_entity_poly.pdbx_strand_id
1 'polypeptide(L)'
;MKTITQEHAPAMRESARPNLAGVGQPPVPAMALRGLSKRFGEKVAVQEVSLTVPVGSFYGLVGPNGAGKTTTISMAVGLLRPDTGSSHIFGVDVWQQPLEAKALVGVMPDGMVMPERLTGRELLTYLGQLRGLPAEAVQTRTQDLLDVLGLLGAERTLIAEYSAGMRKKIVLATALLHAPGLLILDEPLEAVDPVSAATIKLILQRFVASGGSVVLSSHVMPLVEQLCDHVAIIDKGVVAAAGPLDAVRGGRSLEDAFVELVSGRPAEAIDLAWLEAEVAP
;
A
#
# COMPACT_ATOMS: atom_id res chain seq x y z
N MET A 1 55.91 15.36 -20.07
CA MET A 1 54.60 15.65 -20.66
C MET A 1 54.01 14.35 -21.19
N LYS A 2 53.12 13.72 -20.45
CA LYS A 2 52.26 12.61 -20.94
C LYS A 2 50.85 12.99 -20.60
N THR A 3 50.08 13.22 -21.61
CA THR A 3 48.65 13.57 -21.59
C THR A 3 47.86 12.36 -21.08
N ILE A 4 47.14 12.54 -19.97
CA ILE A 4 46.20 11.52 -19.46
C ILE A 4 44.86 11.78 -20.14
N THR A 5 44.49 10.85 -20.99
CA THR A 5 43.18 10.78 -21.65
C THR A 5 42.10 10.54 -20.58
N GLN A 6 41.13 11.46 -20.50
CA GLN A 6 39.88 11.25 -19.71
C GLN A 6 39.07 10.13 -20.37
N GLU A 7 39.03 8.94 -19.74
CA GLU A 7 38.04 7.93 -20.04
C GLU A 7 36.70 8.36 -19.46
N HIS A 8 35.71 8.45 -20.34
CA HIS A 8 34.30 8.69 -19.99
C HIS A 8 33.78 7.58 -19.07
N ALA A 9 33.35 7.94 -17.90
CA ALA A 9 32.53 7.07 -17.07
C ALA A 9 31.22 6.77 -17.81
N PRO A 10 30.75 5.49 -17.83
CA PRO A 10 29.47 5.16 -18.47
C PRO A 10 28.34 5.82 -17.69
N ALA A 11 27.48 6.54 -18.42
CA ALA A 11 26.24 7.13 -17.89
C ALA A 11 25.44 6.09 -17.10
N MET A 12 25.12 6.43 -15.88
CA MET A 12 24.23 5.65 -15.01
C MET A 12 22.94 5.35 -15.78
N ARG A 13 22.65 4.07 -15.98
CA ARG A 13 21.36 3.63 -16.52
C ARG A 13 20.28 4.13 -15.56
N GLU A 14 19.52 5.11 -16.03
CA GLU A 14 18.25 5.52 -15.48
C GLU A 14 17.45 4.24 -15.19
N SER A 15 17.00 4.04 -13.95
CA SER A 15 16.29 2.84 -13.51
C SER A 15 15.13 2.61 -14.48
N ALA A 16 15.24 1.54 -15.27
CA ALA A 16 14.30 1.21 -16.32
C ALA A 16 12.91 0.95 -15.71
N ARG A 17 12.07 2.00 -15.69
CA ARG A 17 10.64 1.78 -15.65
C ARG A 17 10.29 0.97 -16.89
N PRO A 18 9.61 -0.18 -16.80
CA PRO A 18 9.27 -0.93 -17.98
C PRO A 18 8.45 -0.02 -18.91
N ASN A 19 8.90 0.15 -20.17
CA ASN A 19 8.16 0.87 -21.19
C ASN A 19 6.97 -0.01 -21.60
N LEU A 20 5.81 0.20 -20.97
CA LEU A 20 4.62 -0.66 -21.06
C LEU A 20 3.67 -0.30 -22.21
N ALA A 21 4.09 0.54 -23.16
CA ALA A 21 3.29 0.94 -24.32
C ALA A 21 3.65 0.13 -25.58
N GLY A 22 3.13 -1.08 -25.68
CA GLY A 22 2.94 -1.76 -26.96
C GLY A 22 1.67 -1.22 -27.62
N VAL A 23 1.78 -0.68 -28.83
CA VAL A 23 0.65 -0.17 -29.62
C VAL A 23 -0.37 -1.30 -29.84
N GLY A 24 -1.56 -1.19 -29.21
CA GLY A 24 -2.69 -2.10 -29.44
C GLY A 24 -3.01 -3.12 -28.34
N GLN A 25 -2.20 -3.24 -27.28
CA GLN A 25 -2.58 -4.03 -26.09
C GLN A 25 -3.11 -3.11 -24.98
N PRO A 26 -4.10 -3.54 -24.18
CA PRO A 26 -4.52 -2.75 -23.03
C PRO A 26 -3.32 -2.52 -22.10
N PRO A 27 -3.20 -1.35 -21.46
CA PRO A 27 -2.08 -1.04 -20.58
C PRO A 27 -1.98 -2.08 -19.46
N VAL A 28 -0.75 -2.58 -19.23
CA VAL A 28 -0.49 -3.54 -18.14
C VAL A 28 -0.77 -2.84 -16.81
N PRO A 29 -1.69 -3.35 -15.98
CA PRO A 29 -2.01 -2.73 -14.70
C PRO A 29 -0.85 -2.83 -13.70
N ALA A 30 -0.83 -1.92 -12.71
CA ALA A 30 0.13 -1.99 -11.61
C ALA A 30 -0.04 -3.27 -10.78
N MET A 31 -1.29 -3.70 -10.58
CA MET A 31 -1.61 -4.99 -9.95
C MET A 31 -2.85 -5.61 -10.60
N ALA A 32 -2.82 -6.93 -10.82
CA ALA A 32 -3.98 -7.70 -11.25
C ALA A 32 -4.12 -8.96 -10.39
N LEU A 33 -5.25 -9.08 -9.70
CA LEU A 33 -5.65 -10.27 -8.94
C LEU A 33 -6.73 -10.99 -9.74
N ARG A 34 -6.64 -12.31 -9.88
CA ARG A 34 -7.58 -13.12 -10.65
C ARG A 34 -8.03 -14.33 -9.86
N GLY A 35 -9.27 -14.32 -9.37
CA GLY A 35 -9.90 -15.43 -8.68
C GLY A 35 -9.16 -15.89 -7.42
N LEU A 36 -8.53 -14.95 -6.67
CA LEU A 36 -7.82 -15.32 -5.45
C LEU A 36 -8.78 -15.88 -4.41
N SER A 37 -8.47 -17.06 -3.90
CA SER A 37 -9.23 -17.68 -2.82
C SER A 37 -8.30 -18.21 -1.73
N LYS A 38 -8.77 -18.13 -0.47
CA LYS A 38 -8.05 -18.64 0.70
C LYS A 38 -9.00 -19.12 1.78
N ARG A 39 -8.72 -20.33 2.28
CA ARG A 39 -9.41 -20.94 3.39
C ARG A 39 -8.43 -21.23 4.53
N PHE A 40 -8.86 -21.04 5.76
CA PHE A 40 -8.15 -21.43 6.98
C PHE A 40 -9.05 -22.39 7.78
N GLY A 41 -8.77 -23.68 7.72
CA GLY A 41 -9.65 -24.70 8.25
C GLY A 41 -11.03 -24.63 7.57
N GLU A 42 -12.09 -24.45 8.36
CA GLU A 42 -13.46 -24.30 7.83
C GLU A 42 -13.80 -22.87 7.39
N LYS A 43 -13.01 -21.88 7.82
CA LYS A 43 -13.29 -20.47 7.52
C LYS A 43 -12.77 -20.10 6.13
N VAL A 44 -13.67 -19.69 5.24
CA VAL A 44 -13.30 -19.02 3.97
C VAL A 44 -12.96 -17.56 4.30
N ALA A 45 -11.70 -17.17 4.10
CA ALA A 45 -11.24 -15.81 4.37
C ALA A 45 -11.30 -14.92 3.13
N VAL A 46 -11.10 -15.50 1.94
CA VAL A 46 -11.18 -14.83 0.64
C VAL A 46 -11.76 -15.79 -0.37
N GLN A 47 -12.71 -15.32 -1.17
CA GLN A 47 -13.42 -16.13 -2.17
C GLN A 47 -13.44 -15.41 -3.53
N GLU A 48 -12.71 -15.95 -4.50
CA GLU A 48 -12.69 -15.53 -5.91
C GLU A 48 -12.43 -14.03 -6.13
N VAL A 49 -11.62 -13.40 -5.27
CA VAL A 49 -11.31 -11.97 -5.37
C VAL A 49 -10.54 -11.71 -6.65
N SER A 50 -11.13 -10.84 -7.50
CA SER A 50 -10.51 -10.33 -8.71
C SER A 50 -10.51 -8.81 -8.67
N LEU A 51 -9.33 -8.17 -8.82
CA LEU A 51 -9.13 -6.73 -8.77
C LEU A 51 -8.10 -6.31 -9.80
N THR A 52 -8.28 -5.13 -10.37
CA THR A 52 -7.31 -4.49 -11.27
C THR A 52 -6.99 -3.10 -10.76
N VAL A 53 -5.71 -2.83 -10.48
CA VAL A 53 -5.20 -1.54 -10.04
C VAL A 53 -4.53 -0.86 -11.22
N PRO A 54 -5.04 0.28 -11.71
CA PRO A 54 -4.42 1.02 -12.80
C PRO A 54 -3.03 1.55 -12.41
N VAL A 55 -2.15 1.75 -13.39
CA VAL A 55 -0.87 2.44 -13.16
C VAL A 55 -1.13 3.90 -12.85
N GLY A 56 -0.38 4.45 -11.89
CA GLY A 56 -0.50 5.85 -11.45
C GLY A 56 -1.74 6.14 -10.61
N SER A 57 -2.46 5.10 -10.14
CA SER A 57 -3.66 5.28 -9.30
C SER A 57 -3.35 5.23 -7.81
N PHE A 58 -4.22 5.89 -7.04
CA PHE A 58 -4.31 5.77 -5.60
C PHE A 58 -5.55 4.94 -5.26
N TYR A 59 -5.36 3.66 -4.97
CA TYR A 59 -6.41 2.66 -4.84
C TYR A 59 -6.71 2.34 -3.38
N GLY A 60 -7.96 2.51 -2.95
CA GLY A 60 -8.44 2.14 -1.61
C GLY A 60 -9.00 0.71 -1.58
N LEU A 61 -8.56 -0.10 -0.62
CA LEU A 61 -9.13 -1.40 -0.32
C LEU A 61 -9.89 -1.31 1.00
N VAL A 62 -11.21 -1.16 0.96
CA VAL A 62 -12.03 -0.88 2.14
C VAL A 62 -12.91 -2.05 2.54
N GLY A 63 -13.24 -2.12 3.82
CA GLY A 63 -14.08 -3.17 4.37
C GLY A 63 -13.97 -3.25 5.89
N PRO A 64 -14.90 -3.92 6.57
CA PRO A 64 -14.84 -4.08 8.02
C PRO A 64 -13.65 -4.95 8.45
N ASN A 65 -13.37 -4.94 9.75
CA ASN A 65 -12.36 -5.84 10.31
C ASN A 65 -12.78 -7.29 10.08
N GLY A 66 -11.85 -8.12 9.62
CA GLY A 66 -12.12 -9.50 9.25
C GLY A 66 -12.75 -9.72 7.87
N ALA A 67 -12.96 -8.68 7.07
CA ALA A 67 -13.49 -8.79 5.70
C ALA A 67 -12.58 -9.52 4.71
N GLY A 68 -11.29 -9.74 5.05
CA GLY A 68 -10.33 -10.41 4.17
C GLY A 68 -9.29 -9.49 3.53
N LYS A 69 -9.25 -8.18 3.87
CA LYS A 69 -8.30 -7.19 3.31
C LYS A 69 -6.84 -7.62 3.45
N THR A 70 -6.38 -7.83 4.69
CA THR A 70 -4.99 -8.26 4.99
C THR A 70 -4.65 -9.60 4.33
N THR A 71 -5.59 -10.55 4.30
CA THR A 71 -5.41 -11.83 3.61
C THR A 71 -5.24 -11.63 2.10
N THR A 72 -6.07 -10.79 1.50
CA THR A 72 -5.98 -10.44 0.06
C THR A 72 -4.65 -9.77 -0.25
N ILE A 73 -4.24 -8.76 0.54
CA ILE A 73 -2.95 -8.08 0.41
C ILE A 73 -1.79 -9.08 0.54
N SER A 74 -1.81 -9.93 1.55
CA SER A 74 -0.75 -10.93 1.78
C SER A 74 -0.60 -11.91 0.60
N MET A 75 -1.71 -12.30 -0.03
CA MET A 75 -1.68 -13.10 -1.25
C MET A 75 -1.18 -12.30 -2.46
N ALA A 76 -1.62 -11.04 -2.57
CA ALA A 76 -1.25 -10.16 -3.66
C ALA A 76 0.27 -9.92 -3.76
N VAL A 77 0.96 -9.85 -2.61
CA VAL A 77 2.40 -9.57 -2.54
C VAL A 77 3.28 -10.82 -2.36
N GLY A 78 2.69 -12.01 -2.36
CA GLY A 78 3.44 -13.28 -2.23
C GLY A 78 3.90 -13.61 -0.80
N LEU A 79 3.27 -13.05 0.23
CA LEU A 79 3.49 -13.42 1.63
C LEU A 79 2.65 -14.63 2.07
N LEU A 80 1.49 -14.81 1.45
CA LEU A 80 0.57 -15.93 1.71
C LEU A 80 0.18 -16.59 0.39
N ARG A 81 0.42 -17.89 0.27
CA ARG A 81 0.04 -18.61 -0.95
C ARG A 81 -1.49 -18.77 -1.02
N PRO A 82 -2.14 -18.34 -2.12
CA PRO A 82 -3.54 -18.60 -2.34
C PRO A 82 -3.82 -20.09 -2.55
N ASP A 83 -5.03 -20.53 -2.28
CA ASP A 83 -5.46 -21.89 -2.61
C ASP A 83 -5.80 -21.99 -4.10
N THR A 84 -6.37 -20.91 -4.67
CA THR A 84 -6.63 -20.75 -6.11
C THR A 84 -6.39 -19.31 -6.56
N GLY A 85 -6.27 -19.12 -7.87
CA GLY A 85 -6.10 -17.81 -8.48
C GLY A 85 -4.64 -17.40 -8.68
N SER A 86 -4.42 -16.19 -9.18
CA SER A 86 -3.10 -15.65 -9.46
C SER A 86 -2.99 -14.16 -9.12
N SER A 87 -1.78 -13.70 -8.83
CA SER A 87 -1.45 -12.29 -8.61
C SER A 87 -0.31 -11.87 -9.52
N HIS A 88 -0.47 -10.72 -10.18
CA HIS A 88 0.54 -10.14 -11.06
C HIS A 88 0.80 -8.69 -10.67
N ILE A 89 2.07 -8.31 -10.63
CA ILE A 89 2.54 -6.93 -10.39
C ILE A 89 3.25 -6.48 -11.66
N PHE A 90 2.74 -5.44 -12.32
CA PHE A 90 3.19 -4.99 -13.64
C PHE A 90 3.35 -6.14 -14.65
N GLY A 91 2.40 -7.12 -14.63
CA GLY A 91 2.41 -8.29 -15.48
C GLY A 91 3.29 -9.45 -15.00
N VAL A 92 4.13 -9.25 -13.98
CA VAL A 92 5.00 -10.28 -13.39
C VAL A 92 4.21 -11.14 -12.40
N ASP A 93 4.17 -12.46 -12.62
CA ASP A 93 3.50 -13.38 -11.69
C ASP A 93 4.29 -13.48 -10.37
N VAL A 94 3.61 -13.18 -9.28
CA VAL A 94 4.21 -13.07 -7.94
C VAL A 94 4.77 -14.42 -7.43
N TRP A 95 4.18 -15.52 -7.87
CA TRP A 95 4.56 -16.88 -7.42
C TRP A 95 5.54 -17.57 -8.36
N GLN A 96 5.51 -17.25 -9.66
CA GLN A 96 6.42 -17.82 -10.63
C GLN A 96 7.75 -17.04 -10.70
N GLN A 97 7.69 -15.71 -10.51
CA GLN A 97 8.83 -14.80 -10.59
C GLN A 97 8.96 -13.92 -9.32
N PRO A 98 9.11 -14.54 -8.12
CA PRO A 98 8.99 -13.80 -6.85
C PRO A 98 10.06 -12.74 -6.63
N LEU A 99 11.28 -12.93 -7.14
CA LEU A 99 12.35 -11.92 -6.99
C LEU A 99 12.07 -10.68 -7.84
N GLU A 100 11.62 -10.89 -9.06
CA GLU A 100 11.26 -9.81 -9.98
C GLU A 100 10.04 -9.05 -9.47
N ALA A 101 8.98 -9.74 -9.07
CA ALA A 101 7.79 -9.11 -8.49
C ALA A 101 8.12 -8.28 -7.23
N LYS A 102 8.96 -8.81 -6.33
CA LYS A 102 9.39 -8.10 -5.10
C LYS A 102 10.28 -6.88 -5.37
N ALA A 103 10.97 -6.83 -6.51
CA ALA A 103 11.72 -5.64 -6.90
C ALA A 103 10.79 -4.48 -7.33
N LEU A 104 9.59 -4.79 -7.82
CA LEU A 104 8.60 -3.83 -8.33
C LEU A 104 7.68 -3.27 -7.26
N VAL A 105 7.59 -3.91 -6.07
CA VAL A 105 6.63 -3.56 -5.01
C VAL A 105 7.30 -3.24 -3.70
N GLY A 106 6.87 -2.14 -3.06
CA GLY A 106 7.12 -1.84 -1.66
C GLY A 106 5.92 -2.23 -0.81
N VAL A 107 6.14 -2.94 0.29
CA VAL A 107 5.07 -3.45 1.13
C VAL A 107 5.21 -2.94 2.55
N MET A 108 4.12 -2.45 3.11
CA MET A 108 3.95 -2.11 4.50
C MET A 108 2.81 -2.97 5.07
N PRO A 109 3.10 -4.16 5.60
CA PRO A 109 2.08 -5.00 6.21
C PRO A 109 1.66 -4.43 7.57
N ASP A 110 0.43 -4.70 7.98
CA ASP A 110 0.00 -4.41 9.35
C ASP A 110 0.74 -5.32 10.34
N GLY A 111 1.01 -4.79 11.55
CA GLY A 111 1.67 -5.55 12.61
C GLY A 111 3.10 -6.01 12.29
N MET A 112 3.82 -5.33 11.38
CA MET A 112 5.18 -5.71 11.01
C MET A 112 6.12 -5.73 12.22
N VAL A 113 6.70 -6.90 12.49
CA VAL A 113 7.77 -7.06 13.49
C VAL A 113 9.08 -6.54 12.90
N MET A 114 9.67 -5.56 13.57
CA MET A 114 10.94 -4.95 13.15
C MET A 114 12.08 -5.37 14.08
N PRO A 115 13.35 -5.35 13.60
CA PRO A 115 14.52 -5.55 14.42
C PRO A 115 14.66 -4.42 15.46
N GLU A 116 14.22 -4.66 16.68
CA GLU A 116 14.13 -3.65 17.75
C GLU A 116 15.49 -3.11 18.22
N ARG A 117 16.57 -3.87 17.97
CA ARG A 117 17.95 -3.53 18.38
C ARG A 117 18.72 -2.73 17.34
N LEU A 118 18.08 -2.34 16.26
CA LEU A 118 18.66 -1.45 15.24
C LEU A 118 18.09 -0.04 15.38
N THR A 119 18.87 0.94 14.97
CA THR A 119 18.38 2.29 14.68
C THR A 119 17.68 2.30 13.33
N GLY A 120 16.88 3.34 13.05
CA GLY A 120 16.24 3.47 11.73
C GLY A 120 17.25 3.52 10.58
N ARG A 121 18.39 4.19 10.78
CA ARG A 121 19.49 4.27 9.80
C ARG A 121 20.10 2.89 9.52
N GLU A 122 20.41 2.14 10.58
CA GLU A 122 20.98 0.79 10.45
C GLU A 122 20.01 -0.15 9.74
N LEU A 123 18.71 -0.09 10.07
CA LEU A 123 17.68 -0.89 9.41
C LEU A 123 17.62 -0.60 7.90
N LEU A 124 17.53 0.68 7.50
CA LEU A 124 17.48 1.05 6.08
C LEU A 124 18.76 0.66 5.36
N THR A 125 19.93 0.88 5.97
CA THR A 125 21.21 0.48 5.38
C THR A 125 21.28 -1.03 5.18
N TYR A 126 20.90 -1.81 6.19
CA TYR A 126 20.87 -3.28 6.11
C TYR A 126 19.94 -3.78 5.01
N LEU A 127 18.71 -3.25 4.95
CA LEU A 127 17.72 -3.66 3.93
C LEU A 127 18.14 -3.24 2.52
N GLY A 128 18.78 -2.07 2.38
CA GLY A 128 19.32 -1.63 1.08
C GLY A 128 20.42 -2.57 0.57
N GLN A 129 21.33 -2.97 1.45
CA GLN A 129 22.38 -3.95 1.12
C GLN A 129 21.81 -5.33 0.81
N LEU A 130 20.83 -5.79 1.61
CA LEU A 130 20.16 -7.08 1.37
C LEU A 130 19.44 -7.13 0.01
N ARG A 131 18.94 -5.98 -0.47
CA ARG A 131 18.34 -5.82 -1.79
C ARG A 131 19.37 -5.64 -2.92
N GLY A 132 20.66 -5.60 -2.61
CA GLY A 132 21.73 -5.42 -3.59
C GLY A 132 21.80 -4.01 -4.18
N LEU A 133 21.29 -3.00 -3.46
CA LEU A 133 21.40 -1.60 -3.91
C LEU A 133 22.85 -1.12 -3.82
N PRO A 134 23.33 -0.27 -4.75
CA PRO A 134 24.64 0.35 -4.65
C PRO A 134 24.79 1.13 -3.33
N ALA A 135 25.97 1.06 -2.70
CA ALA A 135 26.21 1.67 -1.39
C ALA A 135 25.91 3.18 -1.36
N GLU A 136 26.25 3.91 -2.42
CA GLU A 136 25.95 5.32 -2.57
C GLU A 136 24.43 5.59 -2.61
N ALA A 137 23.68 4.78 -3.35
CA ALA A 137 22.23 4.88 -3.42
C ALA A 137 21.57 4.56 -2.05
N VAL A 138 22.10 3.57 -1.32
CA VAL A 138 21.64 3.25 0.04
C VAL A 138 21.86 4.44 0.97
N GLN A 139 23.05 5.03 0.96
CA GLN A 139 23.38 6.16 1.81
C GLN A 139 22.49 7.37 1.53
N THR A 140 22.39 7.78 0.25
CA THR A 140 21.57 8.92 -0.17
C THR A 140 20.11 8.73 0.15
N ARG A 141 19.51 7.60 -0.26
CA ARG A 141 18.10 7.32 -0.03
C ARG A 141 17.75 7.16 1.44
N THR A 142 18.64 6.58 2.24
CA THR A 142 18.47 6.48 3.70
C THR A 142 18.42 7.88 4.31
N GLN A 143 19.33 8.77 3.94
CA GLN A 143 19.35 10.13 4.43
C GLN A 143 18.08 10.89 4.06
N ASP A 144 17.69 10.84 2.78
CA ASP A 144 16.50 11.53 2.25
C ASP A 144 15.22 11.02 2.92
N LEU A 145 15.07 9.69 3.10
CA LEU A 145 13.89 9.09 3.74
C LEU A 145 13.78 9.47 5.21
N LEU A 146 14.91 9.45 5.95
CA LEU A 146 14.92 9.88 7.36
C LEU A 146 14.58 11.36 7.50
N ASP A 147 15.06 12.21 6.59
CA ASP A 147 14.77 13.64 6.58
C ASP A 147 13.29 13.91 6.28
N VAL A 148 12.79 13.44 5.14
CA VAL A 148 11.39 13.68 4.69
C VAL A 148 10.38 13.12 5.69
N LEU A 149 10.69 12.01 6.37
CA LEU A 149 9.84 11.42 7.40
C LEU A 149 10.00 12.06 8.78
N GLY A 150 10.93 13.02 8.94
CA GLY A 150 11.20 13.69 10.20
C GLY A 150 11.78 12.76 11.26
N LEU A 151 12.64 11.81 10.85
CA LEU A 151 13.29 10.82 11.72
C LEU A 151 14.77 11.11 11.95
N LEU A 152 15.36 12.17 11.37
CA LEU A 152 16.77 12.53 11.55
C LEU A 152 17.14 12.75 13.02
N GLY A 153 16.27 13.41 13.81
CA GLY A 153 16.48 13.62 15.23
C GLY A 153 16.56 12.34 16.06
N ALA A 154 16.06 11.22 15.51
CA ALA A 154 16.06 9.90 16.15
C ALA A 154 17.02 8.90 15.49
N GLU A 155 18.00 9.36 14.72
CA GLU A 155 18.91 8.47 13.97
C GLU A 155 19.80 7.57 14.85
N ARG A 156 19.97 7.92 16.14
CA ARG A 156 20.69 7.12 17.14
C ARG A 156 19.77 6.38 18.11
N THR A 157 18.46 6.59 18.01
CA THR A 157 17.44 5.95 18.84
C THR A 157 17.14 4.58 18.28
N LEU A 158 17.04 3.58 19.15
CA LEU A 158 16.67 2.22 18.75
C LEU A 158 15.19 2.16 18.35
N ILE A 159 14.85 1.31 17.39
CA ILE A 159 13.46 1.10 16.93
C ILE A 159 12.56 0.64 18.09
N ALA A 160 13.11 -0.05 19.10
CA ALA A 160 12.39 -0.39 20.33
C ALA A 160 11.75 0.84 21.01
N GLU A 161 12.43 2.00 20.94
CA GLU A 161 12.04 3.25 21.61
C GLU A 161 11.16 4.15 20.72
N TYR A 162 10.87 3.75 19.47
CA TYR A 162 10.06 4.54 18.53
C TYR A 162 8.60 4.58 18.98
N SER A 163 7.99 5.77 18.88
CA SER A 163 6.53 5.91 18.99
C SER A 163 5.81 5.14 17.88
N ALA A 164 4.52 4.90 18.01
CA ALA A 164 3.72 4.24 16.97
C ALA A 164 3.84 4.97 15.62
N GLY A 165 3.77 6.31 15.61
CA GLY A 165 3.96 7.12 14.41
C GLY A 165 5.35 6.98 13.81
N MET A 166 6.40 6.98 14.63
CA MET A 166 7.78 6.76 14.17
C MET A 166 7.95 5.36 13.59
N ARG A 167 7.34 4.33 14.20
CA ARG A 167 7.36 2.95 13.68
C ARG A 167 6.68 2.88 12.30
N LYS A 168 5.51 3.47 12.12
CA LYS A 168 4.83 3.52 10.82
C LYS A 168 5.68 4.25 9.76
N LYS A 169 6.31 5.37 10.13
CA LYS A 169 7.21 6.12 9.24
C LYS A 169 8.42 5.31 8.79
N ILE A 170 9.11 4.63 9.70
CA ILE A 170 10.29 3.83 9.32
C ILE A 170 9.91 2.61 8.48
N VAL A 171 8.75 1.98 8.73
CA VAL A 171 8.23 0.89 7.88
C VAL A 171 7.93 1.41 6.47
N LEU A 172 7.31 2.58 6.35
CA LEU A 172 7.10 3.22 5.04
C LEU A 172 8.43 3.52 4.33
N ALA A 173 9.45 3.98 5.08
CA ALA A 173 10.80 4.17 4.53
C ALA A 173 11.37 2.86 3.94
N THR A 174 11.20 1.73 4.64
CA THR A 174 11.66 0.42 4.12
C THR A 174 10.97 0.02 2.83
N ALA A 175 9.68 0.35 2.69
CA ALA A 175 8.90 0.09 1.49
C ALA A 175 9.33 0.97 0.29
N LEU A 176 9.78 2.20 0.55
CA LEU A 176 10.21 3.16 -0.46
C LEU A 176 11.68 3.03 -0.89
N LEU A 177 12.54 2.46 -0.04
CA LEU A 177 13.99 2.48 -0.16
C LEU A 177 14.52 2.01 -1.53
N HIS A 178 13.89 1.02 -2.13
CA HIS A 178 14.31 0.46 -3.43
C HIS A 178 13.62 1.11 -4.64
N ALA A 179 12.89 2.22 -4.43
CA ALA A 179 12.16 2.96 -5.47
C ALA A 179 11.20 2.08 -6.29
N PRO A 180 10.23 1.40 -5.64
CA PRO A 180 9.27 0.54 -6.33
C PRO A 180 8.35 1.34 -7.26
N GLY A 181 7.67 0.66 -8.19
CA GLY A 181 6.58 1.26 -8.98
C GLY A 181 5.22 1.20 -8.30
N LEU A 182 5.05 0.27 -7.34
CA LEU A 182 3.82 0.04 -6.60
C LEU A 182 4.10 0.00 -5.09
N LEU A 183 3.29 0.70 -4.30
CA LEU A 183 3.24 0.57 -2.84
C LEU A 183 1.96 -0.14 -2.44
N ILE A 184 2.06 -1.12 -1.55
CA ILE A 184 0.91 -1.81 -0.94
C ILE A 184 1.01 -1.67 0.57
N LEU A 185 0.04 -0.98 1.18
CA LEU A 185 0.07 -0.53 2.56
C LEU A 185 -1.17 -1.04 3.28
N ASP A 186 -0.97 -1.84 4.32
CA ASP A 186 -2.07 -2.36 5.14
C ASP A 186 -2.24 -1.49 6.40
N GLU A 187 -3.38 -0.78 6.49
CA GLU A 187 -3.76 0.16 7.55
C GLU A 187 -2.62 1.15 7.91
N PRO A 188 -2.05 1.90 6.92
CA PRO A 188 -0.83 2.69 7.15
C PRO A 188 -1.00 3.86 8.10
N LEU A 189 -2.23 4.32 8.34
CA LEU A 189 -2.55 5.50 9.16
C LEU A 189 -3.28 5.13 10.47
N GLU A 190 -3.49 3.84 10.73
CA GLU A 190 -4.10 3.39 11.98
C GLU A 190 -3.17 3.67 13.17
N ALA A 191 -3.74 4.19 14.27
CA ALA A 191 -3.04 4.54 15.51
C ALA A 191 -1.85 5.51 15.32
N VAL A 192 -1.90 6.35 14.28
CA VAL A 192 -0.88 7.36 13.98
C VAL A 192 -1.39 8.74 14.40
N ASP A 193 -0.53 9.51 15.06
CA ASP A 193 -0.84 10.90 15.43
C ASP A 193 -1.08 11.77 14.16
N PRO A 194 -1.85 12.89 14.29
CA PRO A 194 -2.21 13.70 13.13
C PRO A 194 -1.03 14.27 12.35
N VAL A 195 0.08 14.61 13.01
CA VAL A 195 1.28 15.17 12.36
C VAL A 195 1.99 14.12 11.52
N SER A 196 2.19 12.93 12.09
CA SER A 196 2.76 11.80 11.38
C SER A 196 1.87 11.34 10.23
N ALA A 197 0.55 11.30 10.44
CA ALA A 197 -0.41 10.97 9.40
C ALA A 197 -0.36 11.95 8.22
N ALA A 198 -0.28 13.26 8.50
CA ALA A 198 -0.15 14.30 7.46
C ALA A 198 1.13 14.10 6.63
N THR A 199 2.25 13.80 7.29
CA THR A 199 3.53 13.53 6.61
C THR A 199 3.42 12.32 5.69
N ILE A 200 2.86 11.20 6.19
CA ILE A 200 2.67 9.97 5.41
C ILE A 200 1.78 10.25 4.19
N LYS A 201 0.61 10.91 4.38
CA LYS A 201 -0.30 11.27 3.28
C LYS A 201 0.41 12.08 2.19
N LEU A 202 1.17 13.11 2.56
CA LEU A 202 1.90 13.93 1.61
C LEU A 202 2.91 13.14 0.80
N ILE A 203 3.65 12.22 1.43
CA ILE A 203 4.62 11.36 0.75
C ILE A 203 3.92 10.46 -0.26
N LEU A 204 2.79 9.82 0.13
CA LEU A 204 2.04 8.94 -0.75
C LEU A 204 1.44 9.71 -1.94
N GLN A 205 0.90 10.91 -1.72
CA GLN A 205 0.40 11.78 -2.80
C GLN A 205 1.52 12.17 -3.78
N ARG A 206 2.70 12.54 -3.27
CA ARG A 206 3.86 12.84 -4.12
C ARG A 206 4.34 11.62 -4.90
N PHE A 207 4.31 10.45 -4.29
CA PHE A 207 4.66 9.19 -4.95
C PHE A 207 3.74 8.91 -6.14
N VAL A 208 2.42 9.06 -5.97
CA VAL A 208 1.45 8.92 -7.08
C VAL A 208 1.64 10.01 -8.12
N ALA A 209 1.81 11.27 -7.72
CA ALA A 209 2.06 12.38 -8.64
C ALA A 209 3.33 12.20 -9.49
N SER A 210 4.33 11.44 -8.98
CA SER A 210 5.54 11.05 -9.73
C SER A 210 5.35 9.82 -10.63
N GLY A 211 4.12 9.30 -10.76
CA GLY A 211 3.75 8.16 -11.61
C GLY A 211 3.85 6.80 -10.92
N GLY A 212 4.03 6.75 -9.60
CA GLY A 212 3.88 5.55 -8.80
C GLY A 212 2.41 5.16 -8.60
N SER A 213 2.15 3.93 -8.17
CA SER A 213 0.81 3.46 -7.82
C SER A 213 0.76 3.09 -6.34
N VAL A 214 -0.36 3.38 -5.66
CA VAL A 214 -0.54 3.04 -4.25
C VAL A 214 -1.81 2.22 -4.08
N VAL A 215 -1.73 1.13 -3.34
CA VAL A 215 -2.88 0.41 -2.77
C VAL A 215 -2.81 0.56 -1.27
N LEU A 216 -3.83 1.11 -0.65
CA LEU A 216 -3.94 1.14 0.80
C LEU A 216 -5.21 0.44 1.27
N SER A 217 -5.09 -0.37 2.33
CA SER A 217 -6.28 -0.81 3.05
C SER A 217 -6.68 0.23 4.10
N SER A 218 -7.97 0.40 4.31
CA SER A 218 -8.49 1.19 5.42
C SER A 218 -9.93 0.78 5.75
N HIS A 219 -10.30 0.98 7.02
CA HIS A 219 -11.68 0.96 7.46
C HIS A 219 -12.25 2.38 7.68
N VAL A 220 -11.46 3.43 7.42
CA VAL A 220 -11.83 4.85 7.58
C VAL A 220 -12.22 5.42 6.22
N MET A 221 -13.51 5.45 5.92
CA MET A 221 -14.05 5.85 4.60
C MET A 221 -13.70 7.31 4.21
N PRO A 222 -13.80 8.33 5.09
CA PRO A 222 -13.41 9.70 4.75
C PRO A 222 -11.94 9.85 4.35
N LEU A 223 -11.05 9.00 4.88
CA LEU A 223 -9.65 8.98 4.49
C LEU A 223 -9.47 8.49 3.05
N VAL A 224 -10.21 7.43 2.68
CA VAL A 224 -10.18 6.87 1.33
C VAL A 224 -10.75 7.86 0.33
N GLU A 225 -11.87 8.53 0.65
CA GLU A 225 -12.43 9.59 -0.20
C GLU A 225 -11.46 10.74 -0.45
N GLN A 226 -10.66 11.09 0.55
CA GLN A 226 -9.68 12.18 0.44
C GLN A 226 -8.47 11.82 -0.44
N LEU A 227 -8.03 10.56 -0.44
CA LEU A 227 -6.76 10.16 -1.02
C LEU A 227 -6.90 9.39 -2.32
N CYS A 228 -7.96 8.59 -2.47
CA CYS A 228 -8.05 7.59 -3.52
C CYS A 228 -8.87 8.08 -4.72
N ASP A 229 -8.44 7.67 -5.91
CA ASP A 229 -9.19 7.83 -7.16
C ASP A 229 -9.95 6.56 -7.55
N HIS A 230 -9.55 5.41 -6.99
CA HIS A 230 -10.21 4.11 -7.17
C HIS A 230 -10.43 3.44 -5.81
N VAL A 231 -11.45 2.58 -5.74
CA VAL A 231 -11.76 1.84 -4.52
C VAL A 231 -12.27 0.44 -4.84
N ALA A 232 -11.98 -0.53 -3.97
CA ALA A 232 -12.69 -1.79 -3.88
C ALA A 232 -13.24 -1.97 -2.47
N ILE A 233 -14.50 -2.35 -2.38
CA ILE A 233 -15.18 -2.71 -1.14
C ILE A 233 -15.14 -4.22 -1.01
N ILE A 234 -14.53 -4.71 0.08
CA ILE A 234 -14.49 -6.14 0.43
C ILE A 234 -15.38 -6.38 1.64
N ASP A 235 -16.30 -7.33 1.52
CA ASP A 235 -17.08 -7.85 2.63
C ASP A 235 -17.08 -9.38 2.60
N LYS A 236 -16.90 -10.00 3.76
CA LYS A 236 -16.91 -11.48 3.94
C LYS A 236 -16.09 -12.26 2.91
N GLY A 237 -14.94 -11.68 2.53
CA GLY A 237 -14.00 -12.31 1.61
C GLY A 237 -14.32 -12.16 0.13
N VAL A 238 -15.35 -11.39 -0.24
CA VAL A 238 -15.72 -11.12 -1.64
C VAL A 238 -15.63 -9.63 -1.95
N VAL A 239 -15.46 -9.28 -3.23
CA VAL A 239 -15.54 -7.90 -3.72
C VAL A 239 -17.01 -7.53 -3.93
N ALA A 240 -17.53 -6.63 -3.10
CA ALA A 240 -18.90 -6.13 -3.21
C ALA A 240 -19.03 -5.08 -4.33
N ALA A 241 -18.01 -4.20 -4.47
CA ALA A 241 -17.92 -3.22 -5.56
C ALA A 241 -16.46 -2.86 -5.79
N ALA A 242 -16.09 -2.51 -7.03
CA ALA A 242 -14.76 -2.01 -7.36
C ALA A 242 -14.81 -1.10 -8.60
N GLY A 243 -13.98 -0.06 -8.63
CA GLY A 243 -13.86 0.86 -9.75
C GLY A 243 -13.38 2.27 -9.35
N PRO A 244 -13.55 3.25 -10.25
CA PRO A 244 -13.36 4.65 -9.93
C PRO A 244 -14.22 5.06 -8.72
N LEU A 245 -13.64 5.83 -7.80
CA LEU A 245 -14.29 6.22 -6.53
C LEU A 245 -15.66 6.84 -6.77
N ASP A 246 -15.77 7.76 -7.74
CA ASP A 246 -17.02 8.44 -8.06
C ASP A 246 -18.12 7.49 -8.59
N ALA A 247 -17.73 6.45 -9.32
CA ALA A 247 -18.66 5.43 -9.80
C ALA A 247 -19.17 4.54 -8.66
N VAL A 248 -18.29 4.16 -7.72
CA VAL A 248 -18.64 3.30 -6.58
C VAL A 248 -19.52 4.04 -5.56
N ARG A 249 -19.22 5.31 -5.26
CA ARG A 249 -20.02 6.11 -4.31
C ARG A 249 -21.36 6.61 -4.88
N GLY A 250 -21.49 6.72 -6.20
CA GLY A 250 -22.76 7.07 -6.86
C GLY A 250 -23.33 8.43 -6.45
N GLY A 251 -22.48 9.44 -6.23
CA GLY A 251 -22.89 10.82 -5.87
C GLY A 251 -23.20 11.04 -4.37
N ARG A 252 -23.02 10.03 -3.52
CA ARG A 252 -23.16 10.11 -2.05
C ARG A 252 -21.79 9.94 -1.37
N SER A 253 -21.74 9.86 -0.02
CA SER A 253 -20.50 9.52 0.67
C SER A 253 -20.09 8.06 0.41
N LEU A 254 -18.80 7.76 0.49
CA LEU A 254 -18.32 6.36 0.40
C LEU A 254 -18.85 5.54 1.60
N GLU A 255 -19.05 6.18 2.75
CA GLU A 255 -19.60 5.55 3.94
C GLU A 255 -21.05 5.09 3.72
N ASP A 256 -21.92 5.94 3.14
CA ASP A 256 -23.29 5.56 2.80
C ASP A 256 -23.33 4.44 1.78
N ALA A 257 -22.51 4.53 0.72
CA ALA A 257 -22.40 3.49 -0.29
C ALA A 257 -21.92 2.16 0.32
N PHE A 258 -20.96 2.22 1.24
CA PHE A 258 -20.46 1.06 1.96
C PHE A 258 -21.54 0.43 2.84
N VAL A 259 -22.24 1.22 3.65
CA VAL A 259 -23.31 0.73 4.53
C VAL A 259 -24.37 0.02 3.72
N GLU A 260 -24.84 0.60 2.62
CA GLU A 260 -25.84 -0.02 1.75
C GLU A 260 -25.36 -1.35 1.13
N LEU A 261 -24.13 -1.38 0.62
CA LEU A 261 -23.57 -2.58 -0.02
C LEU A 261 -23.33 -3.72 0.96
N VAL A 262 -22.96 -3.42 2.22
CA VAL A 262 -22.61 -4.42 3.23
C VAL A 262 -23.82 -4.82 4.09
N SER A 263 -24.68 -3.86 4.49
CA SER A 263 -25.84 -4.12 5.34
C SER A 263 -27.12 -4.42 4.57
N GLY A 264 -27.19 -4.04 3.31
CA GLY A 264 -28.41 -4.11 2.51
C GLY A 264 -29.51 -3.14 2.97
N ARG A 265 -29.20 -2.20 3.88
CA ARG A 265 -30.15 -1.21 4.40
C ARG A 265 -29.53 0.19 4.32
N PRO A 266 -30.28 1.21 3.89
CA PRO A 266 -29.83 2.59 3.97
C PRO A 266 -29.59 2.99 5.45
N ALA A 267 -28.62 3.86 5.71
CA ALA A 267 -28.28 4.30 7.06
C ALA A 267 -29.44 5.01 7.81
N GLU A 268 -30.40 5.56 7.08
CA GLU A 268 -31.59 6.25 7.60
C GLU A 268 -32.67 5.33 8.20
N ALA A 269 -32.52 4.00 8.11
CA ALA A 269 -33.55 3.04 8.53
C ALA A 269 -33.49 2.65 10.01
N ILE A 270 -32.75 3.39 10.87
CA ILE A 270 -32.72 3.15 12.31
C ILE A 270 -33.81 4.00 12.96
N ASP A 271 -34.96 3.38 13.25
CA ASP A 271 -36.04 3.98 14.05
C ASP A 271 -35.75 3.79 15.54
N LEU A 272 -35.51 4.89 16.25
CA LEU A 272 -35.30 4.95 17.70
C LEU A 272 -36.40 5.79 18.36
N ALA A 273 -37.66 5.58 17.96
CA ALA A 273 -38.82 6.31 18.46
C ALA A 273 -38.93 6.37 19.98
N TRP A 274 -38.35 5.38 20.69
CA TRP A 274 -38.31 5.37 22.17
C TRP A 274 -37.35 6.43 22.76
N LEU A 275 -36.30 6.80 22.02
CA LEU A 275 -35.31 7.83 22.43
C LEU A 275 -35.91 9.23 22.32
N GLU A 276 -36.80 9.44 21.34
CA GLU A 276 -37.46 10.73 21.13
C GLU A 276 -38.56 10.97 22.19
N ALA A 277 -39.15 9.90 22.74
CA ALA A 277 -40.18 9.99 23.75
C ALA A 277 -39.66 10.32 25.19
N GLU A 278 -38.39 10.06 25.48
CA GLU A 278 -37.78 10.32 26.80
C GLU A 278 -37.08 11.69 26.91
N VAL A 279 -36.88 12.41 25.81
CA VAL A 279 -36.20 13.71 25.77
C VAL A 279 -37.20 14.91 25.77
N ALA A 280 -38.47 14.65 25.82
CA ALA A 280 -39.46 15.71 26.00
C ALA A 280 -39.41 16.30 27.43
N PRO A 281 -39.31 17.64 27.66
CA PRO A 281 -39.14 18.28 28.97
C PRO A 281 -40.34 18.16 29.85
#